data_3adc15b25953ad04502434e8ced6773d
#
_entry.id   3adc15b25953ad04502434e8ced6773d
#
_cell.length_a   1.000
_cell.length_b   1.000
_cell.length_c   1.000
_cell.angle_alpha   90.00
_cell.angle_beta   90.00
_cell.angle_gamma   90.00
#
_symmetry.space_group_name_H-M   'P 1'
#
loop_
_entity.id
_entity.type
_entity.pdbx_description
1 polymer ?
#
loop_
_entity_poly.entity_id
_entity_poly.type
_entity_poly.pdbx_seq_one_letter_code
_entity_poly.pdbx_strand_id
1 'polypeptide(L)'
;AYKCFGQQMHGFFAMPDALPVGFEAMDWAAREIDAHLNPPETVDAVVVGAGFSGMYQLHKLRDMGLSVKVFEAGEDVGGTWYWNRYPGARVDIESMAYSFSFSKELEQDWVWSEKYSPQPELLRYAQHVADRFDLKRDISFNTRVESAHFDEDNDQWLVTTECGQRARARYLVMATGVLSAAKTPDIAGRDSYQGETYQTGLWPKEGVDFTGKRVAIIGTGSSAVQSIPLIAEEADELVVYQRTAAYSTPAFNRPLTNSEIDTMKGNYDQYRQEQRLSPAGIINPERQLERVMDVPKEERQRRFDAAWDEGLLTGLMSTFSDIQLDEEANHEVAEFIRERIRNTVQDQQTADDLTPKAYPYATKRPCIDTNYYETYNRENVSLVNLRRTPIETITETGIETSDGAREFDAIVYATGFDAMTGPLLRVDIRGRGGKRLVDAWIDGPRSYLGIAIHGFPNLFTITGPSSPSVLSNMLVSIEQHVDWVSACIGWMNDNGKTAIEPSDAAERDWAEHTAHLAGMTLFPQADSWYMGANVPGKPRMFLAYVGGVGAYRLICDQIAATGYHGFDVH
;
A
#
# COMPACT_ATOMS: atom_id res chain seq x y z
N ALA A 1 9.53 -21.97 36.64
CA ALA A 1 10.28 -20.75 36.37
C ALA A 1 10.62 -20.04 37.69
N TYR A 2 11.86 -19.56 37.85
CA TYR A 2 12.29 -18.80 39.03
C TYR A 2 12.79 -17.43 38.59
N LYS A 3 12.10 -16.37 39.03
CA LYS A 3 12.59 -15.01 38.92
C LYS A 3 12.84 -14.44 40.33
N CYS A 4 14.02 -13.86 40.54
CA CYS A 4 14.37 -13.24 41.82
C CYS A 4 14.01 -11.75 41.80
N PHE A 5 13.15 -11.31 42.70
CA PHE A 5 12.73 -9.93 42.83
C PHE A 5 13.51 -9.16 43.93
N GLY A 6 14.82 -9.39 43.97
CA GLY A 6 15.70 -8.67 44.86
C GLY A 6 15.51 -9.04 46.35
N GLN A 7 15.62 -8.06 47.24
CA GLN A 7 15.58 -8.25 48.69
C GLN A 7 14.18 -8.14 49.30
N GLN A 8 13.13 -8.50 48.61
CA GLN A 8 11.76 -8.38 49.08
C GLN A 8 11.40 -9.50 50.05
N MET A 9 10.52 -9.17 51.01
CA MET A 9 10.08 -10.12 52.02
C MET A 9 9.11 -11.18 51.44
N HIS A 10 9.03 -12.32 52.10
CA HIS A 10 8.02 -13.33 51.80
C HIS A 10 6.60 -12.75 51.94
N GLY A 11 5.73 -13.08 51.00
CA GLY A 11 4.33 -12.65 51.01
C GLY A 11 4.03 -11.35 50.27
N PHE A 12 5.00 -10.77 49.50
CA PHE A 12 4.73 -9.55 48.72
C PHE A 12 3.62 -9.71 47.66
N PHE A 13 3.34 -10.92 47.22
CA PHE A 13 2.18 -11.22 46.38
C PHE A 13 0.84 -10.95 47.04
N ALA A 14 0.79 -11.04 48.37
CA ALA A 14 -0.44 -10.77 49.14
C ALA A 14 -0.64 -9.26 49.43
N MET A 15 0.38 -8.44 49.16
CA MET A 15 0.36 -7.01 49.43
C MET A 15 0.97 -6.20 48.26
N PRO A 16 0.44 -6.35 47.04
CA PRO A 16 1.02 -5.70 45.85
C PRO A 16 0.99 -4.17 45.99
N ASP A 17 -0.06 -3.61 46.57
CA ASP A 17 -0.22 -2.15 46.75
C ASP A 17 0.79 -1.53 47.72
N ALA A 18 1.42 -2.35 48.57
CA ALA A 18 2.39 -1.88 49.55
C ALA A 18 3.84 -1.88 49.04
N LEU A 19 4.11 -2.61 47.95
CA LEU A 19 5.46 -2.79 47.39
C LEU A 19 5.48 -2.62 45.88
N PRO A 20 6.25 -1.67 45.33
CA PRO A 20 6.29 -1.41 43.89
C PRO A 20 6.58 -2.66 43.04
N VAL A 21 7.44 -3.58 43.49
CA VAL A 21 7.75 -4.83 42.78
C VAL A 21 6.64 -5.89 42.88
N GLY A 22 5.60 -5.67 43.70
CA GLY A 22 4.48 -6.61 43.79
C GLY A 22 3.71 -6.74 42.48
N PHE A 23 3.44 -5.63 41.82
CA PHE A 23 2.78 -5.61 40.51
C PHE A 23 3.63 -6.26 39.44
N GLU A 24 4.94 -5.97 39.39
CA GLU A 24 5.86 -6.64 38.43
C GLU A 24 5.89 -8.16 38.65
N ALA A 25 5.88 -8.61 39.90
CA ALA A 25 5.87 -10.03 40.25
C ALA A 25 4.54 -10.68 39.86
N MET A 26 3.41 -9.99 40.07
CA MET A 26 2.09 -10.47 39.65
C MET A 26 1.98 -10.56 38.14
N ASP A 27 2.42 -9.53 37.41
CA ASP A 27 2.45 -9.51 35.95
C ASP A 27 3.36 -10.59 35.39
N TRP A 28 4.53 -10.80 36.01
CA TRP A 28 5.42 -11.88 35.60
C TRP A 28 4.75 -13.24 35.85
N ALA A 29 4.17 -13.47 37.04
CA ALA A 29 3.51 -14.73 37.37
C ALA A 29 2.30 -14.99 36.47
N ALA A 30 1.51 -13.96 36.17
CA ALA A 30 0.38 -14.07 35.25
C ALA A 30 0.85 -14.47 33.84
N ARG A 31 1.92 -13.84 33.34
CA ARG A 31 2.52 -14.20 32.05
C ARG A 31 3.07 -15.63 32.03
N GLU A 32 3.73 -16.09 33.08
CA GLU A 32 4.26 -17.45 33.17
C GLU A 32 3.12 -18.49 33.24
N ILE A 33 2.09 -18.20 34.03
CA ILE A 33 0.91 -19.06 34.14
C ILE A 33 0.20 -19.15 32.77
N ASP A 34 -0.03 -18.01 32.13
CA ASP A 34 -0.66 -17.97 30.80
C ASP A 34 0.21 -18.68 29.75
N ALA A 35 1.52 -18.48 29.75
CA ALA A 35 2.45 -19.19 28.86
C ALA A 35 2.44 -20.70 29.06
N HIS A 36 2.16 -21.16 30.29
CA HIS A 36 2.08 -22.58 30.62
C HIS A 36 0.72 -23.19 30.29
N LEU A 37 -0.35 -22.45 30.52
CA LEU A 37 -1.73 -22.90 30.25
C LEU A 37 -2.10 -22.81 28.76
N ASN A 38 -1.57 -21.78 28.07
CA ASN A 38 -1.81 -21.49 26.66
C ASN A 38 -0.46 -21.35 25.93
N PRO A 39 0.28 -22.46 25.70
CA PRO A 39 1.56 -22.39 25.01
C PRO A 39 1.36 -21.83 23.58
N PRO A 40 2.31 -21.02 23.06
CA PRO A 40 2.23 -20.56 21.67
C PRO A 40 2.26 -21.77 20.71
N GLU A 41 1.47 -21.69 19.66
CA GLU A 41 1.57 -22.62 18.53
C GLU A 41 2.98 -22.50 17.93
N THR A 42 3.68 -23.60 17.72
CA THR A 42 5.03 -23.60 17.13
C THR A 42 4.96 -24.00 15.67
N VAL A 43 5.42 -23.12 14.79
CA VAL A 43 5.46 -23.32 13.34
C VAL A 43 6.83 -22.87 12.79
N ASP A 44 7.13 -23.17 11.53
CA ASP A 44 8.38 -22.70 10.90
C ASP A 44 8.30 -21.22 10.56
N ALA A 45 7.15 -20.73 10.12
CA ALA A 45 6.93 -19.36 9.71
C ALA A 45 5.58 -18.79 10.16
N VAL A 46 5.59 -17.52 10.59
CA VAL A 46 4.38 -16.72 10.74
C VAL A 46 4.33 -15.69 9.62
N VAL A 47 3.17 -15.58 8.97
CA VAL A 47 2.88 -14.56 7.96
C VAL A 47 1.79 -13.62 8.49
N VAL A 48 1.99 -12.32 8.41
CA VAL A 48 1.02 -11.33 8.89
C VAL A 48 0.33 -10.66 7.71
N GLY A 49 -0.97 -10.94 7.55
CA GLY A 49 -1.82 -10.47 6.46
C GLY A 49 -2.11 -11.56 5.43
N ALA A 50 -3.37 -11.64 4.95
CA ALA A 50 -3.85 -12.56 3.92
C ALA A 50 -4.33 -11.82 2.65
N GLY A 51 -3.65 -10.72 2.30
CA GLY A 51 -3.73 -10.12 0.97
C GLY A 51 -2.99 -10.96 -0.07
N PHE A 52 -2.83 -10.46 -1.29
CA PHE A 52 -2.09 -11.17 -2.35
C PHE A 52 -0.69 -11.62 -1.91
N SER A 53 0.05 -10.77 -1.19
CA SER A 53 1.38 -11.10 -0.69
C SER A 53 1.39 -12.27 0.30
N GLY A 54 0.49 -12.22 1.29
CA GLY A 54 0.41 -13.29 2.31
C GLY A 54 -0.10 -14.61 1.76
N MET A 55 -1.08 -14.57 0.85
CA MET A 55 -1.57 -15.77 0.17
C MET A 55 -0.46 -16.47 -0.64
N TYR A 56 0.31 -15.71 -1.41
CA TYR A 56 1.38 -16.28 -2.21
C TYR A 56 2.56 -16.76 -1.34
N GLN A 57 2.90 -16.02 -0.27
CA GLN A 57 3.93 -16.45 0.67
C GLN A 57 3.53 -17.75 1.38
N LEU A 58 2.29 -17.87 1.83
CA LEU A 58 1.76 -19.10 2.42
C LEU A 58 1.87 -20.28 1.44
N HIS A 59 1.42 -20.09 0.19
CA HIS A 59 1.51 -21.10 -0.86
C HIS A 59 2.96 -21.58 -1.04
N LYS A 60 3.90 -20.68 -1.23
CA LYS A 60 5.32 -21.01 -1.44
C LYS A 60 5.95 -21.76 -0.27
N LEU A 61 5.74 -21.30 0.96
CA LEU A 61 6.32 -21.95 2.14
C LEU A 61 5.74 -23.34 2.38
N ARG A 62 4.44 -23.52 2.12
CA ARG A 62 3.80 -24.86 2.17
C ARG A 62 4.36 -25.82 1.12
N ASP A 63 4.59 -25.33 -0.10
CA ASP A 63 5.20 -26.14 -1.17
C ASP A 63 6.63 -26.59 -0.82
N MET A 64 7.34 -25.82 0.05
CA MET A 64 8.63 -26.21 0.62
C MET A 64 8.50 -27.19 1.79
N GLY A 65 7.29 -27.58 2.19
CA GLY A 65 7.02 -28.49 3.32
C GLY A 65 7.11 -27.84 4.69
N LEU A 66 7.11 -26.51 4.78
CA LEU A 66 7.16 -25.77 6.05
C LEU A 66 5.76 -25.64 6.66
N SER A 67 5.69 -25.70 7.98
CA SER A 67 4.51 -25.37 8.77
C SER A 67 4.36 -23.84 8.84
N VAL A 68 3.18 -23.32 8.47
CA VAL A 68 2.93 -21.88 8.37
C VAL A 68 1.66 -21.49 9.09
N LYS A 69 1.68 -20.42 9.85
CA LYS A 69 0.51 -19.76 10.41
C LYS A 69 0.34 -18.39 9.81
N VAL A 70 -0.85 -18.08 9.32
CA VAL A 70 -1.20 -16.74 8.83
C VAL A 70 -2.19 -16.09 9.77
N PHE A 71 -1.94 -14.84 10.16
CA PHE A 71 -2.89 -14.00 10.89
C PHE A 71 -3.44 -12.91 9.99
N GLU A 72 -4.76 -12.84 9.85
CA GLU A 72 -5.47 -11.83 9.07
C GLU A 72 -6.48 -11.08 9.94
N ALA A 73 -6.43 -9.75 9.89
CA ALA A 73 -7.34 -8.90 10.66
C ALA A 73 -8.77 -8.89 10.10
N GLY A 74 -8.92 -9.17 8.81
CA GLY A 74 -10.22 -9.28 8.12
C GLY A 74 -10.88 -10.64 8.33
N GLU A 75 -12.14 -10.75 7.90
CA GLU A 75 -12.91 -12.00 7.94
C GLU A 75 -12.61 -12.92 6.76
N ASP A 76 -11.95 -12.41 5.72
CA ASP A 76 -11.61 -13.17 4.52
C ASP A 76 -10.32 -12.63 3.90
N VAL A 77 -9.82 -13.34 2.90
CA VAL A 77 -8.65 -12.95 2.09
C VAL A 77 -8.93 -11.74 1.22
N GLY A 78 -7.86 -11.16 0.65
CA GLY A 78 -7.97 -10.13 -0.38
C GLY A 78 -7.26 -8.82 -0.04
N GLY A 79 -6.92 -8.57 1.24
CA GLY A 79 -6.16 -7.39 1.66
C GLY A 79 -6.77 -6.09 1.15
N THR A 80 -6.07 -5.36 0.27
CA THR A 80 -6.55 -4.10 -0.32
C THR A 80 -7.97 -4.23 -0.87
N TRP A 81 -8.30 -5.31 -1.56
CA TRP A 81 -9.61 -5.53 -2.18
C TRP A 81 -10.68 -6.05 -1.20
N TYR A 82 -10.28 -6.51 -0.04
CA TYR A 82 -11.18 -6.76 1.07
C TYR A 82 -11.59 -5.47 1.79
N TRP A 83 -10.65 -4.54 2.01
CA TRP A 83 -10.88 -3.35 2.82
C TRP A 83 -11.42 -2.15 2.03
N ASN A 84 -10.98 -1.96 0.77
CA ASN A 84 -11.32 -0.78 -0.05
C ASN A 84 -12.54 -1.07 -0.92
N ARG A 85 -13.73 -0.91 -0.36
CA ARG A 85 -15.04 -1.21 -0.99
C ARG A 85 -15.82 0.04 -1.38
N TYR A 86 -15.20 1.21 -1.34
CA TYR A 86 -15.84 2.46 -1.68
C TYR A 86 -16.40 2.44 -3.11
N PRO A 87 -17.45 3.24 -3.41
CA PRO A 87 -18.04 3.27 -4.75
C PRO A 87 -16.99 3.55 -5.82
N GLY A 88 -16.97 2.78 -6.89
CA GLY A 88 -16.04 2.94 -7.99
C GLY A 88 -14.63 2.39 -7.76
N ALA A 89 -14.34 1.79 -6.61
CA ALA A 89 -13.03 1.17 -6.34
C ALA A 89 -12.66 0.17 -7.42
N ARG A 90 -11.50 0.37 -8.05
CA ARG A 90 -10.98 -0.47 -9.16
C ARG A 90 -9.48 -0.40 -9.26
N VAL A 91 -8.90 -1.39 -9.92
CA VAL A 91 -7.49 -1.37 -10.27
C VAL A 91 -7.19 -0.24 -11.25
N ASP A 92 -6.00 0.34 -11.17
CA ASP A 92 -5.54 1.44 -12.02
C ASP A 92 -4.50 1.00 -13.07
N ILE A 93 -4.31 -0.30 -13.21
CA ILE A 93 -3.59 -0.96 -14.29
C ILE A 93 -4.49 -2.02 -14.93
N GLU A 94 -4.16 -2.46 -16.13
CA GLU A 94 -4.99 -3.41 -16.84
C GLU A 94 -5.15 -4.73 -16.09
N SER A 95 -6.39 -5.23 -16.01
CA SER A 95 -6.78 -6.39 -15.20
C SER A 95 -5.96 -7.65 -15.51
N MET A 96 -5.72 -7.91 -16.79
CA MET A 96 -4.95 -9.09 -17.21
C MET A 96 -3.48 -9.01 -16.81
N ALA A 97 -2.94 -7.80 -16.65
CA ALA A 97 -1.60 -7.56 -16.10
C ALA A 97 -1.56 -7.66 -14.58
N TYR A 98 -2.71 -7.39 -13.90
CA TYR A 98 -2.85 -7.40 -12.46
C TYR A 98 -3.39 -8.75 -11.98
N SER A 99 -2.66 -9.83 -12.26
CA SER A 99 -2.97 -11.18 -11.83
C SER A 99 -1.69 -11.96 -11.53
N PHE A 100 -1.81 -13.01 -10.72
CA PHE A 100 -0.69 -13.90 -10.43
C PHE A 100 -0.18 -14.62 -11.68
N SER A 101 1.13 -14.86 -11.72
CA SER A 101 1.83 -15.55 -12.80
C SER A 101 2.49 -16.87 -12.37
N PHE A 102 2.32 -17.27 -11.11
CA PHE A 102 2.99 -18.45 -10.56
C PHE A 102 2.34 -19.79 -10.98
N SER A 103 1.12 -19.77 -11.50
CA SER A 103 0.41 -20.96 -11.98
C SER A 103 -0.23 -20.70 -13.34
N LYS A 104 0.20 -21.49 -14.33
CA LYS A 104 -0.36 -21.42 -15.71
C LYS A 104 -1.83 -21.79 -15.76
N GLU A 105 -2.23 -22.75 -14.94
CA GLU A 105 -3.63 -23.19 -14.83
C GLU A 105 -4.49 -22.06 -14.28
N LEU A 106 -4.02 -21.34 -13.26
CA LEU A 106 -4.73 -20.18 -12.69
C LEU A 106 -4.90 -19.08 -13.75
N GLU A 107 -3.87 -18.78 -14.53
CA GLU A 107 -3.93 -17.78 -15.61
C GLU A 107 -4.95 -18.16 -16.69
N GLN A 108 -5.10 -19.45 -16.97
CA GLN A 108 -6.05 -19.92 -17.98
C GLN A 108 -7.49 -20.02 -17.45
N ASP A 109 -7.68 -20.35 -16.18
CA ASP A 109 -9.02 -20.55 -15.59
C ASP A 109 -9.76 -19.23 -15.38
N TRP A 110 -9.06 -18.15 -14.96
CA TRP A 110 -9.70 -16.88 -14.66
C TRP A 110 -9.96 -16.04 -15.90
N VAL A 111 -11.12 -15.39 -15.95
CA VAL A 111 -11.53 -14.48 -17.03
C VAL A 111 -11.92 -13.14 -16.42
N TRP A 112 -11.20 -12.09 -16.82
CA TRP A 112 -11.48 -10.73 -16.42
C TRP A 112 -12.62 -10.15 -17.28
N SER A 113 -13.52 -9.38 -16.63
CA SER A 113 -14.69 -8.81 -17.32
C SER A 113 -14.39 -7.49 -18.03
N GLU A 114 -13.49 -6.68 -17.47
CA GLU A 114 -13.22 -5.31 -17.90
C GLU A 114 -11.71 -5.03 -18.03
N LYS A 115 -11.36 -4.01 -18.82
CA LYS A 115 -9.98 -3.51 -18.95
C LYS A 115 -9.39 -3.16 -17.57
N TYR A 116 -10.17 -2.50 -16.72
CA TYR A 116 -9.83 -2.15 -15.34
C TYR A 116 -10.90 -2.72 -14.40
N SER A 117 -10.67 -3.88 -13.86
CA SER A 117 -11.65 -4.61 -13.05
C SER A 117 -12.03 -3.88 -11.77
N PRO A 118 -13.33 -3.91 -11.40
CA PRO A 118 -13.80 -3.33 -10.15
C PRO A 118 -13.43 -4.19 -8.95
N GLN A 119 -13.46 -3.57 -7.77
CA GLN A 119 -13.14 -4.20 -6.49
C GLN A 119 -13.86 -5.55 -6.27
N PRO A 120 -15.17 -5.71 -6.55
CA PRO A 120 -15.83 -7.00 -6.31
C PRO A 120 -15.25 -8.15 -7.14
N GLU A 121 -14.77 -7.88 -8.35
CA GLU A 121 -14.14 -8.90 -9.19
C GLU A 121 -12.74 -9.26 -8.68
N LEU A 122 -11.97 -8.26 -8.26
CA LEU A 122 -10.64 -8.46 -7.68
C LEU A 122 -10.71 -9.24 -6.35
N LEU A 123 -11.75 -8.99 -5.55
CA LEU A 123 -11.99 -9.77 -4.33
C LEU A 123 -12.38 -11.22 -4.66
N ARG A 124 -13.26 -11.44 -5.64
CA ARG A 124 -13.58 -12.81 -6.10
C ARG A 124 -12.36 -13.54 -6.64
N TYR A 125 -11.46 -12.84 -7.36
CA TYR A 125 -10.19 -13.41 -7.81
C TYR A 125 -9.32 -13.85 -6.62
N ALA A 126 -9.16 -13.00 -5.60
CA ALA A 126 -8.43 -13.36 -4.39
C ALA A 126 -9.02 -14.59 -3.67
N GLN A 127 -10.35 -14.63 -3.56
CA GLN A 127 -11.08 -15.78 -2.98
C GLN A 127 -10.89 -17.04 -3.83
N HIS A 128 -10.98 -16.93 -5.15
CA HIS A 128 -10.73 -18.04 -6.07
C HIS A 128 -9.33 -18.62 -5.92
N VAL A 129 -8.30 -17.76 -5.80
CA VAL A 129 -6.92 -18.20 -5.53
C VAL A 129 -6.82 -18.92 -4.18
N ALA A 130 -7.41 -18.36 -3.14
CA ALA A 130 -7.37 -18.96 -1.81
C ALA A 130 -8.07 -20.33 -1.76
N ASP A 131 -9.21 -20.48 -2.43
CA ASP A 131 -9.97 -21.73 -2.49
C ASP A 131 -9.26 -22.77 -3.38
N ARG A 132 -8.73 -22.36 -4.56
CA ARG A 132 -8.01 -23.24 -5.47
C ARG A 132 -6.78 -23.90 -4.84
N PHE A 133 -6.03 -23.15 -4.04
CA PHE A 133 -4.82 -23.63 -3.37
C PHE A 133 -5.05 -24.04 -1.91
N ASP A 134 -6.32 -24.12 -1.45
CA ASP A 134 -6.69 -24.48 -0.08
C ASP A 134 -5.88 -23.71 0.97
N LEU A 135 -5.83 -22.36 0.82
CA LEU A 135 -5.00 -21.53 1.69
C LEU A 135 -5.71 -21.19 3.00
N LYS A 136 -7.04 -21.09 3.00
CA LYS A 136 -7.84 -20.61 4.15
C LYS A 136 -7.66 -21.47 5.41
N ARG A 137 -7.31 -22.75 5.27
CA ARG A 137 -7.14 -23.67 6.42
C ARG A 137 -6.00 -23.26 7.36
N ASP A 138 -4.97 -22.56 6.85
CA ASP A 138 -3.80 -22.14 7.63
C ASP A 138 -3.88 -20.63 8.02
N ILE A 139 -5.03 -19.97 7.76
CA ILE A 139 -5.27 -18.57 8.05
C ILE A 139 -6.22 -18.44 9.24
N SER A 140 -5.80 -17.71 10.27
CA SER A 140 -6.68 -17.24 11.34
C SER A 140 -7.24 -15.88 10.97
N PHE A 141 -8.51 -15.85 10.61
CA PHE A 141 -9.26 -14.61 10.31
C PHE A 141 -9.72 -13.89 11.58
N ASN A 142 -10.10 -12.61 11.45
CA ASN A 142 -10.49 -11.73 12.57
C ASN A 142 -9.42 -11.68 13.68
N THR A 143 -8.16 -11.82 13.27
CA THR A 143 -7.03 -12.00 14.18
C THR A 143 -5.93 -10.99 13.85
N ARG A 144 -5.98 -9.83 14.52
CA ARG A 144 -4.99 -8.77 14.34
C ARG A 144 -3.76 -9.04 15.19
N VAL A 145 -2.59 -8.95 14.58
CA VAL A 145 -1.31 -9.01 15.29
C VAL A 145 -1.07 -7.70 16.02
N GLU A 146 -0.79 -7.79 17.32
CA GLU A 146 -0.46 -6.69 18.21
C GLU A 146 1.05 -6.51 18.36
N SER A 147 1.76 -7.63 18.52
CA SER A 147 3.21 -7.60 18.76
C SER A 147 3.95 -8.78 18.14
N ALA A 148 5.25 -8.56 17.86
CA ALA A 148 6.18 -9.57 17.41
C ALA A 148 7.54 -9.31 18.06
N HIS A 149 7.96 -10.17 18.98
CA HIS A 149 9.19 -10.01 19.75
C HIS A 149 10.17 -11.14 19.45
N PHE A 150 11.41 -10.79 19.12
CA PHE A 150 12.48 -11.74 18.82
C PHE A 150 13.06 -12.30 20.13
N ASP A 151 13.11 -13.60 20.23
CA ASP A 151 13.73 -14.38 21.29
C ASP A 151 15.14 -14.77 20.85
N GLU A 152 16.15 -14.07 21.36
CA GLU A 152 17.56 -14.25 20.97
C GLU A 152 18.15 -15.59 21.41
N ASP A 153 17.62 -16.17 22.49
CA ASP A 153 18.13 -17.44 23.02
C ASP A 153 17.73 -18.62 22.11
N ASN A 154 16.66 -18.46 21.34
CA ASN A 154 16.10 -19.51 20.49
C ASN A 154 16.08 -19.16 18.99
N ASP A 155 16.54 -17.98 18.59
CA ASP A 155 16.46 -17.44 17.23
C ASP A 155 15.02 -17.53 16.66
N GLN A 156 14.01 -17.12 17.46
CA GLN A 156 12.59 -17.24 17.11
C GLN A 156 11.80 -15.97 17.42
N TRP A 157 10.77 -15.74 16.66
CA TRP A 157 9.77 -14.70 16.90
C TRP A 157 8.63 -15.25 17.75
N LEU A 158 8.22 -14.52 18.78
CA LEU A 158 6.94 -14.70 19.47
C LEU A 158 5.97 -13.64 18.96
N VAL A 159 4.97 -14.09 18.22
CA VAL A 159 3.91 -13.24 17.67
C VAL A 159 2.68 -13.36 18.56
N THR A 160 2.10 -12.22 18.97
CA THR A 160 0.91 -12.14 19.81
C THR A 160 -0.15 -11.31 19.11
N THR A 161 -1.41 -11.70 19.25
CA THR A 161 -2.56 -11.05 18.63
C THR A 161 -3.44 -10.37 19.67
N GLU A 162 -4.25 -9.38 19.26
CA GLU A 162 -5.20 -8.67 20.13
C GLU A 162 -6.19 -9.60 20.86
N CYS A 163 -6.54 -10.74 20.24
CA CYS A 163 -7.42 -11.74 20.87
C CYS A 163 -6.67 -12.78 21.72
N GLY A 164 -5.38 -12.61 21.96
CA GLY A 164 -4.56 -13.44 22.83
C GLY A 164 -4.02 -14.73 22.18
N GLN A 165 -4.23 -14.97 20.88
CA GLN A 165 -3.55 -16.06 20.19
C GLN A 165 -2.06 -15.76 20.10
N ARG A 166 -1.23 -16.81 20.21
CA ARG A 166 0.24 -16.68 20.14
C ARG A 166 0.83 -17.75 19.24
N ALA A 167 1.82 -17.36 18.45
CA ALA A 167 2.60 -18.28 17.63
C ALA A 167 4.10 -18.01 17.82
N ARG A 168 4.90 -19.08 17.81
CA ARG A 168 6.36 -19.03 17.83
C ARG A 168 6.89 -19.57 16.51
N ALA A 169 7.77 -18.81 15.86
CA ALA A 169 8.30 -19.19 14.56
C ALA A 169 9.73 -18.71 14.36
N ARG A 170 10.52 -19.43 13.57
CA ARG A 170 11.84 -18.96 13.14
C ARG A 170 11.74 -17.77 12.20
N TYR A 171 10.80 -17.82 11.26
CA TYR A 171 10.63 -16.79 10.23
C TYR A 171 9.36 -15.97 10.47
N LEU A 172 9.50 -14.65 10.36
CA LEU A 172 8.39 -13.71 10.41
C LEU A 172 8.31 -12.96 9.09
N VAL A 173 7.18 -13.09 8.37
CA VAL A 173 6.95 -12.37 7.11
C VAL A 173 5.82 -11.36 7.29
N MET A 174 6.17 -10.07 7.17
CA MET A 174 5.21 -8.97 7.24
C MET A 174 4.62 -8.72 5.84
N ALA A 175 3.48 -9.34 5.56
CA ALA A 175 2.70 -9.20 4.33
C ALA A 175 1.53 -8.22 4.51
N THR A 176 1.74 -7.18 5.32
CA THR A 176 0.72 -6.24 5.80
C THR A 176 0.21 -5.27 4.75
N GLY A 177 0.84 -5.23 3.58
CA GLY A 177 0.58 -4.24 2.53
C GLY A 177 1.08 -2.84 2.89
N VAL A 178 1.07 -1.95 1.92
CA VAL A 178 1.61 -0.58 2.05
C VAL A 178 0.53 0.50 2.19
N LEU A 179 -0.75 0.16 1.94
CA LEU A 179 -1.91 1.05 2.00
C LEU A 179 -3.03 0.42 2.87
N SER A 180 -2.68 -0.19 4.00
CA SER A 180 -3.63 -0.85 4.91
C SER A 180 -3.87 -0.07 6.22
N ALA A 181 -3.08 0.97 6.49
CA ALA A 181 -3.24 1.83 7.64
C ALA A 181 -4.03 3.09 7.28
N ALA A 182 -5.36 3.01 7.29
CA ALA A 182 -6.23 4.14 7.00
C ALA A 182 -5.95 5.31 7.96
N LYS A 183 -5.97 6.54 7.40
CA LYS A 183 -5.67 7.77 8.14
C LYS A 183 -6.94 8.54 8.41
N THR A 184 -7.32 8.62 9.68
CA THR A 184 -8.39 9.51 10.11
C THR A 184 -7.87 10.94 10.17
N PRO A 185 -8.53 11.93 9.54
CA PRO A 185 -8.06 13.31 9.57
C PRO A 185 -8.24 13.93 10.96
N ASP A 186 -7.25 14.73 11.35
CA ASP A 186 -7.35 15.57 12.56
C ASP A 186 -8.04 16.90 12.18
N ILE A 187 -9.37 16.92 12.29
CA ILE A 187 -10.20 18.10 12.03
C ILE A 187 -10.99 18.41 13.30
N ALA A 188 -10.93 19.65 13.74
CA ALA A 188 -11.65 20.11 14.93
C ALA A 188 -13.15 19.77 14.81
N GLY A 189 -13.76 19.33 15.91
CA GLY A 189 -15.19 19.02 15.99
C GLY A 189 -15.64 17.72 15.29
N ARG A 190 -14.75 16.98 14.63
CA ARG A 190 -15.10 15.75 13.89
C ARG A 190 -15.96 14.77 14.70
N ASP A 191 -15.60 14.56 15.96
CA ASP A 191 -16.27 13.57 16.82
C ASP A 191 -17.63 14.08 17.37
N SER A 192 -17.98 15.34 17.15
CA SER A 192 -19.30 15.92 17.51
C SER A 192 -20.37 15.75 16.44
N TYR A 193 -19.98 15.38 15.22
CA TYR A 193 -20.91 15.22 14.09
C TYR A 193 -21.91 14.09 14.35
N GLN A 194 -23.19 14.38 14.14
CA GLN A 194 -24.30 13.46 14.42
C GLN A 194 -24.81 12.72 13.17
N GLY A 195 -24.37 13.13 11.99
CA GLY A 195 -24.69 12.46 10.72
C GLY A 195 -23.83 11.24 10.46
N GLU A 196 -23.98 10.66 9.28
CA GLU A 196 -23.23 9.47 8.88
C GLU A 196 -21.79 9.81 8.50
N THR A 197 -20.81 8.99 8.92
CA THR A 197 -19.41 9.17 8.55
C THR A 197 -18.84 7.92 7.90
N TYR A 198 -18.14 8.10 6.79
CA TYR A 198 -17.51 7.01 6.04
C TYR A 198 -16.06 7.33 5.73
N GLN A 199 -15.23 6.30 5.67
CA GLN A 199 -13.83 6.43 5.28
C GLN A 199 -13.53 5.46 4.14
N THR A 200 -12.89 5.93 3.06
CA THR A 200 -12.66 5.11 1.88
C THR A 200 -11.85 3.84 2.17
N GLY A 201 -10.90 3.88 3.11
CA GLY A 201 -10.11 2.71 3.52
C GLY A 201 -10.79 1.77 4.53
N LEU A 202 -12.02 2.09 5.00
CA LEU A 202 -12.80 1.32 5.98
C LEU A 202 -14.29 1.32 5.60
N TRP A 203 -14.59 1.11 4.33
CA TRP A 203 -15.96 1.19 3.81
C TRP A 203 -16.83 0.04 4.32
N PRO A 204 -18.12 0.29 4.68
CA PRO A 204 -19.06 -0.75 5.10
C PRO A 204 -19.23 -1.84 4.03
N LYS A 205 -19.38 -3.09 4.48
CA LYS A 205 -19.55 -4.24 3.58
C LYS A 205 -20.89 -4.22 2.84
N GLU A 206 -21.90 -3.71 3.50
CA GLU A 206 -23.27 -3.62 3.02
C GLU A 206 -23.42 -2.55 1.93
N GLY A 207 -22.36 -1.74 1.71
CA GLY A 207 -22.44 -0.56 0.87
C GLY A 207 -23.10 0.60 1.60
N VAL A 208 -23.26 1.72 0.90
CA VAL A 208 -23.92 2.93 1.42
C VAL A 208 -24.85 3.44 0.32
N ASP A 209 -26.07 3.78 0.69
CA ASP A 209 -27.04 4.43 -0.19
C ASP A 209 -27.05 5.95 0.09
N PHE A 210 -26.67 6.73 -0.92
CA PHE A 210 -26.64 8.20 -0.85
C PHE A 210 -27.88 8.85 -1.46
N THR A 211 -28.88 8.08 -1.88
CA THR A 211 -30.11 8.61 -2.50
C THR A 211 -30.79 9.63 -1.59
N GLY A 212 -30.99 10.83 -2.10
CA GLY A 212 -31.66 11.91 -1.39
C GLY A 212 -30.86 12.59 -0.30
N LYS A 213 -29.55 12.31 -0.19
CA LYS A 213 -28.66 12.87 0.86
C LYS A 213 -27.82 14.04 0.33
N ARG A 214 -27.53 14.97 1.25
CA ARG A 214 -26.48 15.99 1.09
C ARG A 214 -25.18 15.38 1.58
N VAL A 215 -24.21 15.25 0.70
CA VAL A 215 -22.95 14.54 0.98
C VAL A 215 -21.76 15.48 0.87
N ALA A 216 -20.89 15.46 1.86
CA ALA A 216 -19.57 16.06 1.79
C ALA A 216 -18.51 14.98 1.53
N ILE A 217 -17.57 15.21 0.61
CA ILE A 217 -16.38 14.38 0.48
C ILE A 217 -15.12 15.24 0.71
N ILE A 218 -14.25 14.80 1.62
CA ILE A 218 -13.01 15.51 1.97
C ILE A 218 -11.82 14.75 1.38
N GLY A 219 -11.19 15.37 0.38
CA GLY A 219 -10.04 14.83 -0.36
C GLY A 219 -10.32 14.58 -1.83
N THR A 220 -9.25 14.62 -2.65
CA THR A 220 -9.27 14.43 -4.11
C THR A 220 -8.12 13.55 -4.58
N GLY A 221 -7.71 12.54 -3.78
CA GLY A 221 -6.79 11.49 -4.20
C GLY A 221 -7.52 10.37 -4.97
N SER A 222 -6.81 9.29 -5.34
CA SER A 222 -7.34 8.22 -6.19
C SER A 222 -8.69 7.66 -5.74
N SER A 223 -8.89 7.44 -4.43
CA SER A 223 -10.17 6.92 -3.94
C SER A 223 -11.33 7.91 -4.10
N ALA A 224 -11.07 9.22 -3.94
CA ALA A 224 -12.06 10.26 -4.18
C ALA A 224 -12.37 10.39 -5.68
N VAL A 225 -11.32 10.41 -6.53
CA VAL A 225 -11.47 10.48 -7.99
C VAL A 225 -12.37 9.36 -8.52
N GLN A 226 -12.26 8.16 -7.93
CA GLN A 226 -13.12 7.02 -8.29
C GLN A 226 -14.53 7.09 -7.69
N SER A 227 -14.70 7.65 -6.47
CA SER A 227 -15.98 7.65 -5.76
C SER A 227 -16.89 8.81 -6.16
N ILE A 228 -16.33 10.00 -6.41
CA ILE A 228 -17.07 11.22 -6.67
C ILE A 228 -18.12 11.05 -7.78
N PRO A 229 -17.80 10.47 -8.94
CA PRO A 229 -18.78 10.30 -10.00
C PRO A 229 -20.01 9.48 -9.58
N LEU A 230 -19.79 8.37 -8.86
CA LEU A 230 -20.87 7.48 -8.45
C LEU A 230 -21.71 8.06 -7.29
N ILE A 231 -21.06 8.72 -6.32
CA ILE A 231 -21.79 9.40 -5.24
C ILE A 231 -22.63 10.55 -5.83
N ALA A 232 -22.12 11.27 -6.83
CA ALA A 232 -22.84 12.35 -7.50
C ALA A 232 -24.07 11.87 -8.29
N GLU A 233 -24.12 10.61 -8.71
CA GLU A 233 -25.28 10.01 -9.37
C GLU A 233 -26.45 9.76 -8.41
N GLU A 234 -26.17 9.51 -7.14
CA GLU A 234 -27.16 9.16 -6.12
C GLU A 234 -27.54 10.34 -5.22
N ALA A 235 -26.58 11.19 -4.86
CA ALA A 235 -26.78 12.27 -3.90
C ALA A 235 -27.63 13.42 -4.46
N ASP A 236 -28.48 14.01 -3.60
CA ASP A 236 -29.18 15.26 -3.95
C ASP A 236 -28.20 16.43 -4.09
N GLU A 237 -27.19 16.47 -3.23
CA GLU A 237 -26.10 17.44 -3.26
C GLU A 237 -24.78 16.75 -2.92
N LEU A 238 -23.73 17.02 -3.69
CA LEU A 238 -22.35 16.61 -3.38
C LEU A 238 -21.43 17.83 -3.32
N VAL A 239 -20.80 18.04 -2.17
CA VAL A 239 -19.77 19.08 -1.99
C VAL A 239 -18.41 18.43 -1.83
N VAL A 240 -17.48 18.73 -2.74
CA VAL A 240 -16.12 18.22 -2.72
C VAL A 240 -15.19 19.23 -2.07
N TYR A 241 -14.54 18.86 -0.97
CA TYR A 241 -13.58 19.67 -0.25
C TYR A 241 -12.15 19.30 -0.67
N GLN A 242 -11.55 20.16 -1.51
CA GLN A 242 -10.24 19.92 -2.12
C GLN A 242 -9.14 20.80 -1.52
N ARG A 243 -8.07 20.17 -1.01
CA ARG A 243 -6.84 20.89 -0.63
C ARG A 243 -5.84 21.03 -1.77
N THR A 244 -5.70 19.98 -2.57
CA THR A 244 -4.73 19.89 -3.66
C THR A 244 -5.33 19.10 -4.81
N ALA A 245 -5.43 19.71 -5.98
CA ALA A 245 -5.91 19.05 -7.19
C ALA A 245 -5.02 17.87 -7.58
N ALA A 246 -5.61 16.79 -8.08
CA ALA A 246 -4.89 15.63 -8.59
C ALA A 246 -4.81 15.67 -10.13
N TYR A 247 -3.69 15.18 -10.68
CA TYR A 247 -3.66 14.82 -12.09
C TYR A 247 -4.45 13.53 -12.28
N SER A 248 -5.43 13.56 -13.18
CA SER A 248 -6.18 12.38 -13.59
C SER A 248 -6.26 12.32 -15.12
N THR A 249 -6.27 11.12 -15.65
CA THR A 249 -6.43 10.83 -17.07
C THR A 249 -7.56 9.82 -17.26
N PRO A 250 -8.34 9.90 -18.35
CA PRO A 250 -9.46 8.99 -18.55
C PRO A 250 -8.97 7.55 -18.72
N ALA A 251 -9.63 6.62 -18.04
CA ALA A 251 -9.35 5.18 -18.14
C ALA A 251 -9.87 4.57 -19.43
N PHE A 252 -10.90 5.16 -20.04
CA PHE A 252 -11.67 4.55 -21.13
C PHE A 252 -11.99 3.08 -20.83
N ASN A 253 -12.45 2.83 -19.58
CA ASN A 253 -12.77 1.50 -19.13
C ASN A 253 -13.92 0.90 -19.95
N ARG A 254 -13.80 -0.37 -20.26
CA ARG A 254 -14.76 -1.10 -21.08
C ARG A 254 -14.69 -2.60 -20.83
N PRO A 255 -15.72 -3.35 -21.19
CA PRO A 255 -15.63 -4.81 -21.21
C PRO A 255 -14.47 -5.29 -22.12
N LEU A 256 -13.80 -6.35 -21.70
CA LEU A 256 -12.83 -7.04 -22.53
C LEU A 256 -13.55 -7.89 -23.60
N THR A 257 -13.02 -7.89 -24.81
CA THR A 257 -13.50 -8.76 -25.88
C THR A 257 -12.90 -10.17 -25.74
N ASN A 258 -13.61 -11.18 -26.25
CA ASN A 258 -13.07 -12.56 -26.29
C ASN A 258 -11.73 -12.63 -27.02
N SER A 259 -11.58 -11.85 -28.11
CA SER A 259 -10.31 -11.81 -28.86
C SER A 259 -9.14 -11.28 -28.04
N GLU A 260 -9.36 -10.26 -27.20
CA GLU A 260 -8.32 -9.73 -26.30
C GLU A 260 -7.96 -10.76 -25.25
N ILE A 261 -8.96 -11.40 -24.65
CA ILE A 261 -8.77 -12.46 -23.64
C ILE A 261 -7.98 -13.63 -24.25
N ASP A 262 -8.40 -14.14 -25.40
CA ASP A 262 -7.75 -15.27 -26.07
C ASP A 262 -6.32 -14.93 -26.48
N THR A 263 -6.09 -13.73 -27.02
CA THR A 263 -4.76 -13.23 -27.40
C THR A 263 -3.83 -13.16 -26.20
N MET A 264 -4.29 -12.59 -25.08
CA MET A 264 -3.48 -12.49 -23.87
C MET A 264 -3.18 -13.87 -23.30
N LYS A 265 -4.20 -14.74 -23.16
CA LYS A 265 -4.04 -16.09 -22.62
C LYS A 265 -3.07 -16.94 -23.48
N GLY A 266 -3.11 -16.76 -24.81
CA GLY A 266 -2.17 -17.42 -25.72
C GLY A 266 -0.72 -16.94 -25.60
N ASN A 267 -0.51 -15.73 -25.07
CA ASN A 267 0.81 -15.08 -24.99
C ASN A 267 1.31 -14.84 -23.56
N TYR A 268 0.67 -15.37 -22.53
CA TYR A 268 1.04 -15.08 -21.13
C TYR A 268 2.52 -15.36 -20.84
N ASP A 269 3.08 -16.45 -21.33
CA ASP A 269 4.49 -16.79 -21.06
C ASP A 269 5.45 -15.67 -21.51
N GLN A 270 5.29 -15.17 -22.73
CA GLN A 270 6.09 -14.06 -23.22
C GLN A 270 5.77 -12.75 -22.48
N TYR A 271 4.49 -12.45 -22.32
CA TYR A 271 4.02 -11.25 -21.63
C TYR A 271 4.60 -11.16 -20.21
N ARG A 272 4.55 -12.25 -19.43
CA ARG A 272 5.07 -12.29 -18.07
C ARG A 272 6.58 -12.12 -18.01
N GLN A 273 7.31 -12.67 -18.97
CA GLN A 273 8.75 -12.46 -19.07
C GLN A 273 9.09 -10.99 -19.32
N GLU A 274 8.44 -10.35 -20.29
CA GLU A 274 8.61 -8.93 -20.59
C GLU A 274 8.19 -8.05 -19.40
N GLN A 275 7.07 -8.37 -18.77
CA GLN A 275 6.54 -7.66 -17.60
C GLN A 275 7.55 -7.65 -16.44
N ARG A 276 8.17 -8.79 -16.12
CA ARG A 276 9.16 -8.93 -15.04
C ARG A 276 10.42 -8.10 -15.26
N LEU A 277 10.78 -7.83 -16.51
CA LEU A 277 11.97 -7.07 -16.89
C LEU A 277 11.67 -5.59 -17.17
N SER A 278 10.41 -5.21 -17.27
CA SER A 278 10.01 -3.83 -17.51
C SER A 278 10.26 -2.93 -16.29
N PRO A 279 10.40 -1.60 -16.46
CA PRO A 279 10.66 -0.71 -15.33
C PRO A 279 9.55 -0.67 -14.27
N ALA A 280 8.29 -0.72 -14.69
CA ALA A 280 7.13 -0.62 -13.79
C ALA A 280 6.37 -1.94 -13.59
N GLY A 281 6.86 -3.07 -14.11
CA GLY A 281 6.04 -4.30 -14.13
C GLY A 281 4.78 -4.15 -14.99
N ILE A 282 4.79 -3.20 -15.91
CA ILE A 282 3.73 -2.89 -16.88
C ILE A 282 4.42 -2.78 -18.22
N ILE A 283 3.90 -3.47 -19.22
CA ILE A 283 4.43 -3.38 -20.58
C ILE A 283 3.81 -2.15 -21.23
N ASN A 284 4.65 -1.25 -21.66
CA ASN A 284 4.26 -0.16 -22.54
C ASN A 284 5.09 -0.29 -23.84
N PRO A 285 4.50 -0.80 -24.91
CA PRO A 285 5.22 -1.06 -26.15
C PRO A 285 5.70 0.22 -26.86
N GLU A 286 5.10 1.37 -26.54
CA GLU A 286 5.39 2.65 -27.18
C GLU A 286 6.37 3.53 -26.40
N ARG A 287 7.05 2.99 -25.37
CA ARG A 287 8.02 3.78 -24.61
C ARG A 287 9.11 4.35 -25.52
N GLN A 288 9.14 5.68 -25.59
CA GLN A 288 10.09 6.41 -26.42
C GLN A 288 11.36 6.72 -25.62
N LEU A 289 12.50 6.75 -26.30
CA LEU A 289 13.80 7.12 -25.71
C LEU A 289 14.16 8.59 -25.95
N GLU A 290 13.42 9.27 -26.81
CA GLU A 290 13.63 10.69 -27.13
C GLU A 290 13.24 11.58 -25.95
N ARG A 291 13.88 12.72 -25.87
CA ARG A 291 13.53 13.77 -24.89
C ARG A 291 12.43 14.65 -25.47
N VAL A 292 11.60 15.21 -24.59
CA VAL A 292 10.48 16.09 -25.00
C VAL A 292 10.95 17.23 -25.90
N MET A 293 12.01 17.95 -25.50
CA MET A 293 12.46 19.15 -26.20
C MET A 293 13.23 18.88 -27.50
N ASP A 294 13.65 17.63 -27.75
CA ASP A 294 14.31 17.24 -28.99
C ASP A 294 13.31 16.99 -30.15
N VAL A 295 12.01 17.03 -29.84
CA VAL A 295 10.94 16.71 -30.79
C VAL A 295 10.10 17.97 -31.07
N PRO A 296 9.68 18.24 -32.34
CA PRO A 296 8.82 19.36 -32.69
C PRO A 296 7.50 19.37 -31.91
N LYS A 297 6.97 20.56 -31.62
CA LYS A 297 5.75 20.75 -30.82
C LYS A 297 4.55 19.93 -31.35
N GLU A 298 4.38 19.91 -32.66
CA GLU A 298 3.27 19.18 -33.31
C GLU A 298 3.37 17.67 -33.08
N GLU A 299 4.60 17.13 -33.07
CA GLU A 299 4.83 15.71 -32.80
C GLU A 299 4.67 15.41 -31.30
N ARG A 300 5.10 16.32 -30.40
CA ARG A 300 4.81 16.18 -28.96
C ARG A 300 3.32 16.09 -28.70
N GLN A 301 2.55 17.03 -29.29
CA GLN A 301 1.09 17.05 -29.16
C GLN A 301 0.47 15.75 -29.67
N ARG A 302 0.88 15.29 -30.86
CA ARG A 302 0.38 14.02 -31.44
C ARG A 302 0.63 12.82 -30.52
N ARG A 303 1.81 12.74 -29.90
CA ARG A 303 2.13 11.64 -28.95
C ARG A 303 1.34 11.75 -27.64
N PHE A 304 1.16 12.94 -27.11
CA PHE A 304 0.33 13.15 -25.93
C PHE A 304 -1.14 12.82 -26.20
N ASP A 305 -1.67 13.21 -27.35
CA ASP A 305 -3.04 12.85 -27.78
C ASP A 305 -3.22 11.32 -27.88
N ALA A 306 -2.29 10.65 -28.55
CA ALA A 306 -2.33 9.19 -28.68
C ALA A 306 -2.28 8.48 -27.30
N ALA A 307 -1.37 8.90 -26.42
CA ALA A 307 -1.27 8.33 -25.07
C ALA A 307 -2.48 8.63 -24.19
N TRP A 308 -3.10 9.81 -24.36
CA TRP A 308 -4.35 10.17 -23.69
C TRP A 308 -5.49 9.26 -24.13
N ASP A 309 -5.66 9.05 -25.44
CA ASP A 309 -6.73 8.25 -26.02
C ASP A 309 -6.57 6.74 -25.72
N GLU A 310 -5.36 6.28 -25.43
CA GLU A 310 -5.09 4.90 -24.99
C GLU A 310 -5.59 4.64 -23.56
N GLY A 311 -5.59 5.66 -22.69
CA GLY A 311 -6.10 5.60 -21.34
C GLY A 311 -5.34 4.62 -20.44
N LEU A 312 -4.01 4.73 -20.40
CA LEU A 312 -3.14 3.93 -19.55
C LEU A 312 -2.54 4.79 -18.43
N LEU A 313 -2.39 4.21 -17.23
CA LEU A 313 -1.74 4.88 -16.09
C LEU A 313 -0.36 5.42 -16.44
N THR A 314 0.42 4.63 -17.19
CA THR A 314 1.79 4.97 -17.59
C THR A 314 1.88 5.61 -18.97
N GLY A 315 0.77 5.78 -19.67
CA GLY A 315 0.74 6.23 -21.07
C GLY A 315 1.52 7.53 -21.28
N LEU A 316 1.05 8.62 -20.69
CA LEU A 316 1.70 9.92 -20.83
C LEU A 316 3.14 9.93 -20.27
N MET A 317 3.42 9.22 -19.18
CA MET A 317 4.77 9.14 -18.60
C MET A 317 5.78 8.44 -19.52
N SER A 318 5.31 7.62 -20.45
CA SER A 318 6.14 6.82 -21.35
C SER A 318 6.33 7.45 -22.72
N THR A 319 5.66 8.57 -23.01
CA THR A 319 5.76 9.26 -24.31
C THR A 319 7.16 9.80 -24.60
N PHE A 320 7.93 10.12 -23.54
CA PHE A 320 9.31 10.59 -23.64
C PHE A 320 10.14 10.10 -22.43
N SER A 321 11.47 10.11 -22.59
CA SER A 321 12.38 9.55 -21.58
C SER A 321 12.60 10.44 -20.35
N ASP A 322 12.33 11.72 -20.43
CA ASP A 322 12.74 12.75 -19.47
C ASP A 322 11.58 13.41 -18.69
N ILE A 323 10.34 12.98 -18.89
CA ILE A 323 9.16 13.59 -18.21
C ILE A 323 9.27 13.61 -16.68
N GLN A 324 9.88 12.59 -16.07
CA GLN A 324 10.05 12.51 -14.62
C GLN A 324 11.41 13.04 -14.14
N LEU A 325 12.28 13.48 -15.05
CA LEU A 325 13.66 13.87 -14.77
C LEU A 325 13.92 15.36 -15.00
N ASP A 326 13.19 15.99 -15.91
CA ASP A 326 13.40 17.35 -16.39
C ASP A 326 12.14 18.20 -16.20
N GLU A 327 12.29 19.40 -15.60
CA GLU A 327 11.16 20.29 -15.27
C GLU A 327 10.45 20.83 -16.52
N GLU A 328 11.20 21.18 -17.57
CA GLU A 328 10.64 21.73 -18.80
C GLU A 328 9.86 20.64 -19.55
N ALA A 329 10.42 19.44 -19.63
CA ALA A 329 9.75 18.26 -20.18
C ALA A 329 8.47 17.93 -19.42
N ASN A 330 8.51 17.97 -18.08
CA ASN A 330 7.35 17.74 -17.23
C ASN A 330 6.28 18.82 -17.41
N HIS A 331 6.69 20.08 -17.56
CA HIS A 331 5.79 21.21 -17.77
C HIS A 331 4.94 21.05 -19.04
N GLU A 332 5.54 20.58 -20.14
CA GLU A 332 4.83 20.34 -21.41
C GLU A 332 3.67 19.32 -21.26
N VAL A 333 3.92 18.19 -20.62
CA VAL A 333 2.85 17.19 -20.38
C VAL A 333 1.84 17.68 -19.33
N ALA A 334 2.30 18.41 -18.33
CA ALA A 334 1.43 18.99 -17.33
C ALA A 334 0.46 20.03 -17.93
N GLU A 335 0.94 20.92 -18.82
CA GLU A 335 0.07 21.86 -19.53
C GLU A 335 -0.91 21.18 -20.48
N PHE A 336 -0.49 20.13 -21.18
CA PHE A 336 -1.40 19.31 -21.96
C PHE A 336 -2.59 18.79 -21.13
N ILE A 337 -2.31 18.21 -19.95
CA ILE A 337 -3.39 17.71 -19.06
C ILE A 337 -4.25 18.87 -18.54
N ARG A 338 -3.64 19.99 -18.14
CA ARG A 338 -4.34 21.18 -17.65
C ARG A 338 -5.29 21.77 -18.69
N GLU A 339 -4.87 21.76 -19.94
CA GLU A 339 -5.74 22.19 -21.06
C GLU A 339 -6.94 21.27 -21.23
N ARG A 340 -6.74 19.95 -21.14
CA ARG A 340 -7.85 18.96 -21.18
C ARG A 340 -8.85 19.22 -20.04
N ILE A 341 -8.39 19.48 -18.81
CA ILE A 341 -9.27 19.80 -17.68
C ILE A 341 -10.09 21.05 -17.96
N ARG A 342 -9.45 22.15 -18.42
CA ARG A 342 -10.14 23.42 -18.73
C ARG A 342 -11.16 23.28 -19.86
N ASN A 343 -10.92 22.36 -20.79
CA ASN A 343 -11.84 22.10 -21.89
C ASN A 343 -13.03 21.19 -21.48
N THR A 344 -12.87 20.39 -20.43
CA THR A 344 -13.91 19.47 -19.92
C THR A 344 -14.85 20.16 -18.93
N VAL A 345 -14.31 20.95 -18.00
CA VAL A 345 -15.09 21.60 -16.93
C VAL A 345 -15.61 22.94 -17.41
N GLN A 346 -16.93 23.13 -17.37
CA GLN A 346 -17.60 24.31 -17.96
C GLN A 346 -17.44 25.57 -17.09
N ASP A 347 -17.56 25.44 -15.75
CA ASP A 347 -17.33 26.56 -14.85
C ASP A 347 -15.82 26.85 -14.74
N GLN A 348 -15.43 28.06 -15.14
CA GLN A 348 -14.04 28.45 -15.25
C GLN A 348 -13.31 28.43 -13.90
N GLN A 349 -14.00 28.82 -12.80
CA GLN A 349 -13.37 28.83 -11.47
C GLN A 349 -13.15 27.40 -10.98
N THR A 350 -14.12 26.52 -11.16
CA THR A 350 -14.01 25.10 -10.84
C THR A 350 -12.93 24.43 -11.69
N ALA A 351 -12.85 24.73 -12.99
CA ALA A 351 -11.80 24.24 -13.87
C ALA A 351 -10.40 24.67 -13.39
N ASP A 352 -10.26 25.93 -12.97
CA ASP A 352 -8.99 26.48 -12.47
C ASP A 352 -8.60 25.85 -11.13
N ASP A 353 -9.55 25.56 -10.26
CA ASP A 353 -9.35 24.88 -8.98
C ASP A 353 -9.00 23.40 -9.13
N LEU A 354 -9.56 22.72 -10.12
CA LEU A 354 -9.25 21.33 -10.45
C LEU A 354 -7.95 21.16 -11.22
N THR A 355 -7.39 22.26 -11.75
CA THR A 355 -6.11 22.23 -12.47
C THR A 355 -4.93 22.11 -11.51
N PRO A 356 -4.13 21.00 -11.55
CA PRO A 356 -2.99 20.82 -10.65
C PRO A 356 -1.86 21.80 -10.98
N LYS A 357 -1.42 22.58 -9.97
CA LYS A 357 -0.36 23.60 -10.11
C LYS A 357 0.75 23.44 -9.06
N ALA A 358 0.52 22.66 -8.01
CA ALA A 358 1.35 22.64 -6.81
C ALA A 358 2.53 21.66 -6.87
N TYR A 359 2.61 20.82 -7.88
CA TYR A 359 3.64 19.78 -8.00
C TYR A 359 3.79 19.32 -9.46
N PRO A 360 4.97 18.80 -9.86
CA PRO A 360 5.19 18.24 -11.19
C PRO A 360 4.30 17.02 -11.46
N TYR A 361 3.90 16.81 -12.71
CA TYR A 361 3.14 15.61 -13.11
C TYR A 361 3.89 14.32 -12.72
N ALA A 362 3.14 13.31 -12.28
CA ALA A 362 3.61 11.98 -11.86
C ALA A 362 4.53 11.94 -10.63
N THR A 363 4.78 13.05 -9.92
CA THR A 363 5.47 13.06 -8.62
C THR A 363 4.56 12.68 -7.44
N LYS A 364 3.26 12.62 -7.68
CA LYS A 364 2.25 11.85 -6.95
C LYS A 364 1.67 10.85 -7.93
N ARG A 365 1.13 9.73 -7.44
CA ARG A 365 0.49 8.76 -8.33
C ARG A 365 -0.58 9.46 -9.16
N PRO A 366 -0.46 9.49 -10.50
CA PRO A 366 -1.55 9.95 -11.34
C PRO A 366 -2.78 9.06 -11.12
N CYS A 367 -3.95 9.65 -11.22
CA CYS A 367 -5.19 8.89 -11.18
C CYS A 367 -5.60 8.51 -12.61
N ILE A 368 -6.28 7.39 -12.76
CA ILE A 368 -7.10 7.13 -13.93
C ILE A 368 -8.56 7.15 -13.50
N ASP A 369 -9.42 7.76 -14.29
CA ASP A 369 -10.79 8.03 -13.91
C ASP A 369 -11.83 7.62 -14.94
N THR A 370 -13.08 7.63 -14.49
CA THR A 370 -14.24 7.51 -15.34
C THR A 370 -15.16 8.68 -15.01
N ASN A 371 -15.19 9.67 -15.91
CA ASN A 371 -16.03 10.88 -15.81
C ASN A 371 -15.77 11.77 -14.58
N TYR A 372 -14.54 11.79 -14.04
CA TYR A 372 -14.24 12.59 -12.84
C TYR A 372 -14.43 14.09 -13.09
N TYR A 373 -13.84 14.64 -14.15
CA TYR A 373 -13.95 16.07 -14.45
C TYR A 373 -15.34 16.45 -14.98
N GLU A 374 -15.96 15.58 -15.77
CA GLU A 374 -17.33 15.75 -16.29
C GLU A 374 -18.36 15.84 -15.16
N THR A 375 -18.11 15.17 -14.04
CA THR A 375 -19.00 15.18 -12.87
C THR A 375 -19.19 16.58 -12.29
N TYR A 376 -18.19 17.45 -12.37
CA TYR A 376 -18.29 18.83 -11.89
C TYR A 376 -19.15 19.75 -12.78
N ASN A 377 -19.64 19.27 -13.92
CA ASN A 377 -20.63 19.95 -14.75
C ASN A 377 -22.08 19.66 -14.33
N ARG A 378 -22.29 18.80 -13.32
CA ARG A 378 -23.62 18.47 -12.78
C ARG A 378 -24.10 19.58 -11.85
N GLU A 379 -25.41 19.91 -11.88
CA GLU A 379 -26.00 20.95 -11.03
C GLU A 379 -25.92 20.62 -9.53
N ASN A 380 -25.88 19.31 -9.17
CA ASN A 380 -25.83 18.86 -7.78
C ASN A 380 -24.40 18.72 -7.22
N VAL A 381 -23.36 19.10 -7.98
CA VAL A 381 -21.96 18.97 -7.55
C VAL A 381 -21.30 20.33 -7.43
N SER A 382 -20.63 20.56 -6.31
CA SER A 382 -19.85 21.78 -6.08
C SER A 382 -18.48 21.49 -5.48
N LEU A 383 -17.52 22.38 -5.74
CA LEU A 383 -16.13 22.28 -5.27
C LEU A 383 -15.81 23.41 -4.29
N VAL A 384 -15.23 23.06 -3.14
CA VAL A 384 -14.68 24.00 -2.15
C VAL A 384 -13.17 23.85 -2.14
N ASN A 385 -12.45 24.93 -2.51
CA ASN A 385 -11.00 24.96 -2.47
C ASN A 385 -10.50 25.32 -1.07
N LEU A 386 -10.03 24.33 -0.31
CA LEU A 386 -9.59 24.48 1.07
C LEU A 386 -8.34 25.36 1.27
N ARG A 387 -7.66 25.76 0.21
CA ARG A 387 -6.58 26.74 0.28
C ARG A 387 -7.10 28.17 0.38
N ARG A 388 -8.30 28.45 -0.14
CA ARG A 388 -8.99 29.71 -0.01
C ARG A 388 -9.99 29.71 1.14
N THR A 389 -10.70 28.60 1.29
CA THR A 389 -11.81 28.43 2.21
C THR A 389 -11.55 27.21 3.11
N PRO A 390 -10.64 27.33 4.10
CA PRO A 390 -10.28 26.21 4.97
C PRO A 390 -11.47 25.75 5.82
N ILE A 391 -11.51 24.45 6.14
CA ILE A 391 -12.42 23.92 7.16
C ILE A 391 -11.93 24.44 8.52
N GLU A 392 -12.79 25.13 9.24
CA GLU A 392 -12.52 25.61 10.59
C GLU A 392 -12.91 24.55 11.63
N THR A 393 -14.10 23.96 11.45
CA THR A 393 -14.58 22.88 12.33
C THR A 393 -15.63 22.02 11.64
N ILE A 394 -15.80 20.81 12.11
CA ILE A 394 -16.98 19.98 11.85
C ILE A 394 -17.95 20.22 12.99
N THR A 395 -19.19 20.58 12.67
CA THR A 395 -20.26 20.83 13.64
C THR A 395 -21.11 19.56 13.84
N GLU A 396 -22.11 19.62 14.74
CA GLU A 396 -23.05 18.51 14.94
C GLU A 396 -23.83 18.15 13.64
N THR A 397 -24.04 19.11 12.74
CA THR A 397 -24.86 18.93 11.54
C THR A 397 -24.10 19.07 10.21
N GLY A 398 -22.81 19.42 10.22
CA GLY A 398 -22.11 19.65 8.96
C GLY A 398 -20.68 20.17 9.10
N ILE A 399 -20.28 20.99 8.13
CA ILE A 399 -18.92 21.54 8.04
C ILE A 399 -18.97 23.06 8.02
N GLU A 400 -18.23 23.70 8.92
CA GLU A 400 -18.01 25.14 8.95
C GLU A 400 -16.67 25.47 8.31
N THR A 401 -16.71 26.43 7.40
CA THR A 401 -15.54 26.99 6.72
C THR A 401 -15.51 28.49 6.92
N SER A 402 -14.44 29.17 6.50
CA SER A 402 -14.36 30.64 6.53
C SER A 402 -15.48 31.36 5.75
N ASP A 403 -16.18 30.64 4.83
CA ASP A 403 -17.31 31.18 4.06
C ASP A 403 -18.68 30.84 4.67
N GLY A 404 -18.71 30.17 5.83
CA GLY A 404 -19.91 29.80 6.55
C GLY A 404 -20.10 28.29 6.70
N ALA A 405 -21.20 27.93 7.36
CA ALA A 405 -21.55 26.54 7.65
C ALA A 405 -22.45 25.94 6.55
N ARG A 406 -22.24 24.66 6.24
CA ARG A 406 -23.12 23.83 5.41
C ARG A 406 -23.51 22.57 6.15
N GLU A 407 -24.77 22.20 6.06
CA GLU A 407 -25.30 20.98 6.65
C GLU A 407 -25.18 19.80 5.69
N PHE A 408 -24.86 18.64 6.23
CA PHE A 408 -24.73 17.38 5.49
C PHE A 408 -25.39 16.24 6.25
N ASP A 409 -25.88 15.26 5.50
CA ASP A 409 -26.42 14.02 6.04
C ASP A 409 -25.31 12.95 6.15
N ALA A 410 -24.27 13.07 5.31
CA ALA A 410 -23.09 12.20 5.34
C ALA A 410 -21.79 12.95 5.04
N ILE A 411 -20.69 12.57 5.72
CA ILE A 411 -19.34 13.04 5.43
C ILE A 411 -18.45 11.84 5.06
N VAL A 412 -17.85 11.89 3.87
CA VAL A 412 -16.91 10.88 3.36
C VAL A 412 -15.47 11.38 3.50
N TYR A 413 -14.66 10.69 4.27
CA TYR A 413 -13.24 10.97 4.41
C TYR A 413 -12.43 10.18 3.39
N ALA A 414 -12.00 10.83 2.32
CA ALA A 414 -11.09 10.30 1.29
C ALA A 414 -9.66 10.79 1.51
N THR A 415 -9.21 10.74 2.78
CA THR A 415 -7.97 11.36 3.27
C THR A 415 -6.75 10.45 3.19
N GLY A 416 -6.90 9.24 2.62
CA GLY A 416 -5.83 8.31 2.31
C GLY A 416 -5.30 7.54 3.53
N PHE A 417 -4.02 7.16 3.45
CA PHE A 417 -3.39 6.20 4.35
C PHE A 417 -2.10 6.76 4.94
N ASP A 418 -1.69 6.22 6.09
CA ASP A 418 -0.29 6.26 6.53
C ASP A 418 0.48 5.21 5.73
N ALA A 419 0.89 5.61 4.52
CA ALA A 419 1.43 4.72 3.52
C ALA A 419 2.84 4.21 3.87
N MET A 420 3.20 3.06 3.34
CA MET A 420 4.50 2.39 3.39
C MET A 420 4.86 1.86 4.79
N THR A 421 5.02 2.73 5.78
CA THR A 421 5.49 2.37 7.13
C THR A 421 4.38 2.18 8.14
N GLY A 422 3.23 2.84 7.96
CA GLY A 422 2.12 2.80 8.92
C GLY A 422 1.67 1.39 9.32
N PRO A 423 1.48 0.47 8.37
CA PRO A 423 1.10 -0.91 8.70
C PRO A 423 2.11 -1.66 9.58
N LEU A 424 3.42 -1.41 9.39
CA LEU A 424 4.50 -2.03 10.18
C LEU A 424 4.62 -1.39 11.56
N LEU A 425 4.52 -0.05 11.64
CA LEU A 425 4.69 0.70 12.89
C LEU A 425 3.50 0.59 13.86
N ARG A 426 2.36 0.07 13.40
CA ARG A 426 1.20 -0.24 14.26
C ARG A 426 1.36 -1.55 15.04
N VAL A 427 2.34 -2.37 14.70
CA VAL A 427 2.70 -3.60 15.41
C VAL A 427 3.91 -3.30 16.30
N ASP A 428 3.88 -3.70 17.58
CA ASP A 428 5.05 -3.61 18.46
C ASP A 428 6.08 -4.66 18.08
N ILE A 429 6.91 -4.33 17.06
CA ILE A 429 7.98 -5.21 16.57
C ILE A 429 9.25 -4.92 17.32
N ARG A 430 9.83 -5.95 17.97
CA ARG A 430 11.10 -5.85 18.71
C ARG A 430 12.09 -6.89 18.26
N GLY A 431 13.23 -6.42 17.78
CA GLY A 431 14.37 -7.24 17.34
C GLY A 431 15.39 -7.50 18.45
N ARG A 432 16.65 -7.66 18.08
CA ARG A 432 17.77 -7.92 19.01
C ARG A 432 17.86 -6.85 20.09
N GLY A 433 18.17 -7.28 21.32
CA GLY A 433 18.27 -6.41 22.49
C GLY A 433 16.97 -5.69 22.84
N GLY A 434 15.81 -6.16 22.32
CA GLY A 434 14.52 -5.50 22.49
C GLY A 434 14.39 -4.20 21.68
N LYS A 435 15.21 -3.95 20.67
CA LYS A 435 15.18 -2.80 19.76
C LYS A 435 13.82 -2.69 19.09
N ARG A 436 13.09 -1.62 19.34
CA ARG A 436 11.77 -1.41 18.71
C ARG A 436 11.93 -0.88 17.30
N LEU A 437 11.11 -1.36 16.36
CA LEU A 437 11.13 -0.90 14.98
C LEU A 437 10.79 0.59 14.87
N VAL A 438 9.84 1.09 15.68
CA VAL A 438 9.46 2.50 15.70
C VAL A 438 10.62 3.40 16.10
N ASP A 439 11.49 2.95 17.02
CA ASP A 439 12.67 3.71 17.45
C ASP A 439 13.79 3.63 16.40
N ALA A 440 13.95 2.46 15.76
CA ALA A 440 14.91 2.27 14.67
C ALA A 440 14.59 3.15 13.45
N TRP A 441 13.33 3.48 13.24
CA TRP A 441 12.84 4.27 12.11
C TRP A 441 12.46 5.71 12.49
N ILE A 442 12.93 6.22 13.63
CA ILE A 442 12.60 7.58 14.10
C ILE A 442 13.04 8.67 13.12
N ASP A 443 14.19 8.47 12.48
CA ASP A 443 14.74 9.38 11.45
C ASP A 443 14.31 8.99 10.02
N GLY A 444 13.42 8.02 9.89
CA GLY A 444 12.90 7.47 8.64
C GLY A 444 13.20 5.98 8.46
N PRO A 445 12.40 5.28 7.65
CA PRO A 445 12.57 3.86 7.45
C PRO A 445 13.86 3.54 6.69
N ARG A 446 14.61 2.58 7.21
CA ARG A 446 15.73 1.95 6.52
C ARG A 446 15.48 0.46 6.42
N SER A 447 15.84 -0.10 5.30
CA SER A 447 15.77 -1.53 5.04
C SER A 447 16.79 -1.90 3.97
N TYR A 448 17.24 -3.10 3.94
CA TYR A 448 18.04 -3.62 2.82
C TYR A 448 17.11 -4.25 1.80
N LEU A 449 17.15 -3.75 0.56
CA LEU A 449 16.28 -4.15 -0.57
C LEU A 449 14.78 -3.90 -0.37
N GLY A 450 14.34 -3.30 0.73
CA GLY A 450 12.92 -3.28 1.10
C GLY A 450 12.39 -4.63 1.58
N ILE A 451 13.28 -5.58 1.89
CA ILE A 451 12.96 -6.95 2.28
C ILE A 451 13.33 -7.23 3.73
N ALA A 452 14.47 -6.75 4.22
CA ALA A 452 14.96 -7.06 5.56
C ALA A 452 15.50 -5.81 6.27
N ILE A 453 15.60 -5.86 7.60
CA ILE A 453 15.90 -4.71 8.46
C ILE A 453 17.00 -5.10 9.44
N HIS A 454 18.06 -4.27 9.58
CA HIS A 454 19.17 -4.51 10.49
C HIS A 454 18.73 -4.50 11.95
N GLY A 455 19.11 -5.56 12.67
CA GLY A 455 18.72 -5.79 14.08
C GLY A 455 17.41 -6.53 14.25
N PHE A 456 16.79 -7.01 13.13
CA PHE A 456 15.56 -7.80 13.15
C PHE A 456 15.77 -9.12 12.37
N PRO A 457 16.45 -10.11 12.97
CA PRO A 457 16.79 -11.35 12.29
C PRO A 457 15.56 -12.13 11.83
N ASN A 458 15.64 -12.76 10.66
CA ASN A 458 14.57 -13.58 10.08
C ASN A 458 13.23 -12.86 9.89
N LEU A 459 13.23 -11.52 9.98
CA LEU A 459 12.08 -10.69 9.64
C LEU A 459 12.18 -10.25 8.19
N PHE A 460 11.14 -10.57 7.41
CA PHE A 460 11.03 -10.17 6.01
C PHE A 460 9.80 -9.31 5.79
N THR A 461 9.92 -8.29 4.95
CA THR A 461 8.80 -7.44 4.52
C THR A 461 8.53 -7.66 3.03
N ILE A 462 7.26 -7.83 2.66
CA ILE A 462 6.88 -7.92 1.25
C ILE A 462 6.48 -6.54 0.76
N THR A 463 7.15 -6.07 -0.29
CA THR A 463 6.99 -4.72 -0.86
C THR A 463 7.24 -3.59 0.17
N GLY A 464 8.19 -3.81 1.07
CA GLY A 464 8.54 -2.85 2.13
C GLY A 464 9.16 -1.55 1.62
N PRO A 465 9.40 -0.58 2.51
CA PRO A 465 10.06 0.69 2.17
C PRO A 465 11.40 0.46 1.47
N SER A 466 11.74 1.31 0.50
CA SER A 466 12.95 1.22 -0.34
C SER A 466 12.97 0.05 -1.35
N SER A 467 11.82 -0.60 -1.60
CA SER A 467 11.60 -1.48 -2.76
C SER A 467 10.84 -0.76 -3.87
N PRO A 468 10.71 -1.33 -5.09
CA PRO A 468 9.89 -0.75 -6.16
C PRO A 468 8.43 -0.51 -5.74
N SER A 469 7.83 -1.45 -5.02
CA SER A 469 6.53 -1.32 -4.37
C SER A 469 5.49 -0.61 -5.27
N VAL A 470 4.90 0.46 -4.79
CA VAL A 470 3.82 1.24 -5.46
C VAL A 470 4.22 1.94 -6.76
N LEU A 471 5.48 1.99 -7.12
CA LEU A 471 5.95 2.49 -8.42
C LEU A 471 5.88 1.41 -9.51
N SER A 472 5.45 0.21 -9.16
CA SER A 472 5.31 -0.91 -10.07
C SER A 472 3.94 -1.57 -9.96
N ASN A 473 3.67 -2.50 -10.89
CA ASN A 473 2.60 -3.47 -10.70
C ASN A 473 2.88 -4.28 -9.42
N MET A 474 2.00 -4.10 -8.43
CA MET A 474 2.20 -4.69 -7.11
C MET A 474 2.33 -6.21 -7.15
N LEU A 475 1.61 -6.92 -8.03
CA LEU A 475 1.70 -8.38 -8.11
C LEU A 475 3.07 -8.84 -8.63
N VAL A 476 3.67 -8.11 -9.57
CA VAL A 476 5.03 -8.40 -10.06
C VAL A 476 6.07 -8.23 -8.95
N SER A 477 5.95 -7.18 -8.14
CA SER A 477 6.84 -6.96 -7.00
C SER A 477 6.57 -7.95 -5.85
N ILE A 478 5.31 -8.30 -5.61
CA ILE A 478 4.93 -9.31 -4.61
C ILE A 478 5.54 -10.67 -4.98
N GLU A 479 5.34 -11.13 -6.22
CA GLU A 479 5.89 -12.42 -6.65
C GLU A 479 7.42 -12.45 -6.55
N GLN A 480 8.08 -11.36 -6.97
CA GLN A 480 9.55 -11.27 -6.87
C GLN A 480 10.04 -11.35 -5.41
N HIS A 481 9.41 -10.62 -4.48
CA HIS A 481 9.80 -10.65 -3.07
C HIS A 481 9.51 -12.02 -2.44
N VAL A 482 8.35 -12.58 -2.70
CA VAL A 482 7.96 -13.89 -2.15
C VAL A 482 8.88 -15.00 -2.66
N ASP A 483 9.20 -15.00 -3.95
CA ASP A 483 10.13 -15.97 -4.53
C ASP A 483 11.53 -15.83 -3.93
N TRP A 484 12.02 -14.59 -3.77
CA TRP A 484 13.34 -14.32 -3.19
C TRP A 484 13.39 -14.71 -1.71
N VAL A 485 12.39 -14.33 -0.90
CA VAL A 485 12.29 -14.69 0.53
C VAL A 485 12.20 -16.21 0.70
N SER A 486 11.40 -16.87 -0.12
CA SER A 486 11.27 -18.33 -0.08
C SER A 486 12.58 -19.04 -0.45
N ALA A 487 13.27 -18.55 -1.49
CA ALA A 487 14.60 -19.06 -1.87
C ALA A 487 15.65 -18.83 -0.77
N CYS A 488 15.60 -17.67 -0.10
CA CYS A 488 16.46 -17.36 1.04
C CYS A 488 16.24 -18.35 2.19
N ILE A 489 14.98 -18.58 2.58
CA ILE A 489 14.62 -19.55 3.63
C ILE A 489 15.07 -20.97 3.24
N GLY A 490 14.89 -21.38 2.00
CA GLY A 490 15.36 -22.67 1.49
C GLY A 490 16.86 -22.79 1.60
N TRP A 491 17.61 -21.77 1.14
CA TRP A 491 19.06 -21.73 1.23
C TRP A 491 19.57 -21.80 2.69
N MET A 492 18.92 -21.08 3.61
CA MET A 492 19.25 -21.14 5.04
C MET A 492 19.09 -22.57 5.58
N ASN A 493 17.96 -23.22 5.30
CA ASN A 493 17.70 -24.58 5.75
C ASN A 493 18.72 -25.58 5.18
N ASP A 494 19.03 -25.49 3.89
CA ASP A 494 19.98 -26.36 3.21
C ASP A 494 21.42 -26.19 3.74
N ASN A 495 21.76 -25.00 4.24
CA ASN A 495 23.10 -24.68 4.78
C ASN A 495 23.15 -24.69 6.32
N GLY A 496 22.10 -25.14 7.00
CA GLY A 496 22.06 -25.26 8.46
C GLY A 496 22.15 -23.92 9.19
N LYS A 497 21.64 -22.85 8.57
CA LYS A 497 21.66 -21.49 9.12
C LYS A 497 20.41 -21.22 9.97
N THR A 498 20.57 -20.56 11.12
CA THR A 498 19.47 -20.28 12.07
C THR A 498 18.95 -18.86 11.97
N ALA A 499 19.79 -17.89 11.63
CA ALA A 499 19.43 -16.49 11.54
C ALA A 499 20.09 -15.79 10.34
N ILE A 500 19.38 -14.84 9.76
CA ILE A 500 19.84 -13.92 8.72
C ILE A 500 19.28 -12.52 8.97
N GLU A 501 20.13 -11.52 8.89
CA GLU A 501 19.75 -10.10 8.94
C GLU A 501 20.72 -9.27 8.09
N PRO A 502 20.31 -8.12 7.52
CA PRO A 502 21.26 -7.28 6.80
C PRO A 502 22.27 -6.66 7.76
N SER A 503 23.51 -6.50 7.30
CA SER A 503 24.49 -5.70 8.00
C SER A 503 24.08 -4.22 8.00
N ASP A 504 24.46 -3.46 9.02
CA ASP A 504 24.21 -2.02 9.09
C ASP A 504 24.82 -1.27 7.88
N ALA A 505 25.96 -1.73 7.39
CA ALA A 505 26.62 -1.15 6.21
C ALA A 505 25.77 -1.36 4.95
N ALA A 506 25.31 -2.58 4.67
CA ALA A 506 24.49 -2.88 3.50
C ALA A 506 23.15 -2.12 3.52
N GLU A 507 22.52 -2.00 4.68
CA GLU A 507 21.29 -1.22 4.85
C GLU A 507 21.51 0.27 4.58
N ARG A 508 22.62 0.87 5.06
CA ARG A 508 22.96 2.27 4.77
C ARG A 508 23.28 2.49 3.30
N ASP A 509 24.12 1.65 2.71
CA ASP A 509 24.51 1.77 1.30
C ASP A 509 23.28 1.69 0.39
N TRP A 510 22.32 0.81 0.72
CA TRP A 510 21.06 0.72 0.01
C TRP A 510 20.19 1.98 0.17
N ALA A 511 20.11 2.53 1.39
CA ALA A 511 19.38 3.77 1.65
C ALA A 511 19.99 4.97 0.89
N GLU A 512 21.33 5.07 0.86
CA GLU A 512 22.03 6.10 0.08
C GLU A 512 21.80 5.92 -1.43
N HIS A 513 21.88 4.68 -1.93
CA HIS A 513 21.60 4.38 -3.34
C HIS A 513 20.17 4.78 -3.74
N THR A 514 19.17 4.42 -2.94
CA THR A 514 17.77 4.78 -3.22
C THR A 514 17.53 6.28 -3.16
N ALA A 515 18.12 6.98 -2.18
CA ALA A 515 18.04 8.42 -2.07
C ALA A 515 18.72 9.13 -3.25
N HIS A 516 19.89 8.64 -3.69
CA HIS A 516 20.60 9.19 -4.86
C HIS A 516 19.75 9.06 -6.13
N LEU A 517 19.18 7.90 -6.41
CA LEU A 517 18.32 7.70 -7.58
C LEU A 517 17.07 8.59 -7.52
N ALA A 518 16.43 8.70 -6.37
CA ALA A 518 15.27 9.58 -6.19
C ALA A 518 15.64 11.05 -6.41
N GLY A 519 16.84 11.47 -5.97
CA GLY A 519 17.37 12.82 -6.16
C GLY A 519 17.59 13.23 -7.61
N MET A 520 17.74 12.26 -8.53
CA MET A 520 17.83 12.51 -9.97
C MET A 520 16.46 12.71 -10.65
N THR A 521 15.38 12.63 -9.90
CA THR A 521 14.01 12.74 -10.39
C THR A 521 13.30 13.96 -9.81
N LEU A 522 12.12 14.27 -10.31
CA LEU A 522 11.26 15.33 -9.80
C LEU A 522 10.47 14.95 -8.53
N PHE A 523 10.51 13.69 -8.06
CA PHE A 523 9.77 13.25 -6.87
C PHE A 523 10.02 14.09 -5.61
N PRO A 524 11.27 14.53 -5.30
CA PRO A 524 11.53 15.35 -4.12
C PRO A 524 10.83 16.71 -4.11
N GLN A 525 10.34 17.19 -5.25
CA GLN A 525 9.64 18.49 -5.35
C GLN A 525 8.18 18.41 -4.87
N ALA A 526 7.62 17.22 -4.65
CA ALA A 526 6.24 17.08 -4.24
C ALA A 526 6.09 16.69 -2.77
N ASP A 527 5.14 17.32 -2.08
CA ASP A 527 4.65 16.84 -0.79
C ASP A 527 3.66 15.67 -1.04
N SER A 528 4.23 14.49 -1.23
CA SER A 528 3.49 13.27 -1.52
C SER A 528 3.68 12.22 -0.43
N TRP A 529 2.81 11.21 -0.42
CA TRP A 529 2.99 10.05 0.44
C TRP A 529 4.20 9.19 0.04
N TYR A 530 4.71 9.32 -1.20
CA TYR A 530 6.00 8.76 -1.60
C TYR A 530 7.17 9.36 -0.80
N MET A 531 7.01 10.61 -0.37
CA MET A 531 7.99 11.34 0.44
C MET A 531 7.68 11.29 1.95
N GLY A 532 6.69 10.51 2.40
CA GLY A 532 6.22 10.53 3.78
C GLY A 532 5.52 11.82 4.20
N ALA A 533 5.37 12.80 3.31
CA ALA A 533 4.89 14.15 3.62
C ALA A 533 3.37 14.26 3.87
N ASN A 534 2.65 13.16 3.77
CA ASN A 534 1.20 13.12 4.02
C ASN A 534 0.83 12.84 5.49
N VAL A 535 1.81 12.53 6.34
CA VAL A 535 1.62 12.30 7.78
C VAL A 535 2.43 13.33 8.56
N PRO A 536 1.79 14.17 9.41
CA PRO A 536 2.50 15.14 10.24
C PRO A 536 3.55 14.45 11.14
N GLY A 537 4.74 15.03 11.23
CA GLY A 537 5.83 14.52 12.06
C GLY A 537 6.61 13.33 11.46
N LYS A 538 6.15 12.75 10.36
CA LYS A 538 6.90 11.71 9.65
C LYS A 538 8.11 12.30 8.92
N PRO A 539 9.31 11.68 9.02
CA PRO A 539 10.48 12.15 8.28
C PRO A 539 10.22 12.23 6.78
N ARG A 540 10.65 13.34 6.16
CA ARG A 540 10.48 13.55 4.72
C ARG A 540 11.62 12.90 3.96
N MET A 541 11.37 11.73 3.40
CA MET A 541 12.30 10.97 2.57
C MET A 541 11.55 10.16 1.52
N PHE A 542 12.22 9.79 0.43
CA PHE A 542 11.61 8.95 -0.59
C PHE A 542 11.51 7.50 -0.09
N LEU A 543 10.31 6.94 -0.12
CA LEU A 543 9.97 5.67 0.53
C LEU A 543 9.95 4.46 -0.41
N ALA A 544 10.26 4.64 -1.70
CA ALA A 544 10.25 3.58 -2.70
C ALA A 544 11.56 3.54 -3.48
N TYR A 545 11.74 2.55 -4.36
CA TYR A 545 12.89 2.45 -5.25
C TYR A 545 12.49 2.84 -6.68
N VAL A 546 13.13 3.88 -7.23
CA VAL A 546 12.78 4.43 -8.56
C VAL A 546 13.57 3.80 -9.71
N GLY A 547 14.57 2.96 -9.45
CA GLY A 547 15.43 2.37 -10.49
C GLY A 547 14.75 1.34 -11.39
N GLY A 548 13.48 1.03 -11.12
CA GLY A 548 12.67 0.09 -11.90
C GLY A 548 12.73 -1.36 -11.41
N VAL A 549 11.60 -2.09 -11.57
CA VAL A 549 11.45 -3.45 -11.01
C VAL A 549 12.36 -4.46 -11.71
N GLY A 550 12.60 -4.33 -13.01
CA GLY A 550 13.52 -5.22 -13.73
C GLY A 550 14.97 -5.10 -13.25
N ALA A 551 15.49 -3.88 -13.09
CA ALA A 551 16.83 -3.64 -12.57
C ALA A 551 16.94 -4.08 -11.10
N TYR A 552 15.93 -3.79 -10.28
CA TYR A 552 15.85 -4.24 -8.90
C TYR A 552 15.90 -5.77 -8.77
N ARG A 553 15.17 -6.50 -9.62
CA ARG A 553 15.21 -7.97 -9.67
C ARG A 553 16.64 -8.48 -9.90
N LEU A 554 17.34 -7.91 -10.88
CA LEU A 554 18.73 -8.30 -11.18
C LEU A 554 19.67 -8.07 -9.99
N ILE A 555 19.50 -6.98 -9.24
CA ILE A 555 20.27 -6.72 -8.00
C ILE A 555 19.96 -7.79 -6.95
N CYS A 556 18.70 -8.09 -6.71
CA CYS A 556 18.28 -9.11 -5.75
C CYS A 556 18.80 -10.51 -6.13
N ASP A 557 18.72 -10.87 -7.42
CA ASP A 557 19.21 -12.15 -7.93
C ASP A 557 20.75 -12.26 -7.78
N GLN A 558 21.50 -11.18 -8.04
CA GLN A 558 22.94 -11.12 -7.84
C GLN A 558 23.32 -11.31 -6.37
N ILE A 559 22.59 -10.68 -5.44
CA ILE A 559 22.80 -10.82 -4.00
C ILE A 559 22.57 -12.27 -3.56
N ALA A 560 21.48 -12.88 -4.01
CA ALA A 560 21.19 -14.28 -3.71
C ALA A 560 22.28 -15.23 -4.29
N ALA A 561 22.69 -15.01 -5.54
CA ALA A 561 23.72 -15.83 -6.22
C ALA A 561 25.10 -15.75 -5.55
N THR A 562 25.39 -14.68 -4.82
CA THR A 562 26.64 -14.49 -4.08
C THR A 562 26.56 -14.91 -2.61
N GLY A 563 25.57 -15.74 -2.24
CA GLY A 563 25.39 -16.25 -0.88
C GLY A 563 24.83 -15.20 0.07
N TYR A 564 23.91 -14.37 -0.42
CA TYR A 564 23.24 -13.29 0.32
C TYR A 564 24.23 -12.23 0.81
N HIS A 565 25.06 -11.74 -0.11
CA HIS A 565 26.02 -10.66 0.18
C HIS A 565 25.32 -9.44 0.81
N GLY A 566 25.94 -8.88 1.85
CA GLY A 566 25.38 -7.79 2.65
C GLY A 566 24.49 -8.24 3.82
N PHE A 567 24.29 -9.56 3.97
CA PHE A 567 23.64 -10.13 5.14
C PHE A 567 24.67 -10.78 6.08
N ASP A 568 24.43 -10.63 7.38
CA ASP A 568 25.05 -11.40 8.44
C ASP A 568 24.24 -12.69 8.62
N VAL A 569 24.90 -13.84 8.50
CA VAL A 569 24.26 -15.17 8.50
C VAL A 569 24.89 -16.06 9.57
N HIS A 570 24.07 -16.59 10.46
CA HIS A 570 24.50 -17.40 11.61
C HIS A 570 24.05 -18.84 11.51
#